data_b564a6de9040bb8112fcba47daf1ee6f
#
_entry.id   b564a6de9040bb8112fcba47daf1ee6f
#
_cell.length_a   1.000
_cell.length_b   1.000
_cell.length_c   1.000
_cell.angle_alpha   90.00
_cell.angle_beta   90.00
_cell.angle_gamma   90.00
#
_symmetry.space_group_name_H-M   'P 1'
#
loop_
_entity.id
_entity.type
_entity.pdbx_description
1 polymer ?
#
loop_
_entity_poly.entity_id
_entity_poly.type
_entity_poly.pdbx_seq_one_letter_code
_entity_poly.pdbx_strand_id
1 'polypeptide(L)' 'MTEPDDQDAGLSKKEREERIAALTKDMRAAAKVLEFEYAAELRDRIEKLKKMK' A
#
# COMPACT_ATOMS: atom_id res chain seq x y z
N MET A 1 11.61 -10.55 15.52
CA MET A 1 10.30 -10.49 14.89
C MET A 1 10.16 -9.21 14.09
N THR A 2 9.77 -9.33 12.87
CA THR A 2 9.71 -8.18 11.98
C THR A 2 8.37 -7.47 12.11
N GLU A 3 8.42 -6.16 12.30
CA GLU A 3 7.22 -5.34 12.34
C GLU A 3 6.82 -4.98 10.92
N PRO A 4 5.54 -4.62 10.71
CA PRO A 4 5.09 -4.27 9.36
C PRO A 4 5.93 -3.15 8.72
N ASP A 5 6.32 -2.15 9.52
CA ASP A 5 7.14 -1.07 8.99
C ASP A 5 8.51 -1.59 8.56
N ASP A 6 9.08 -2.49 9.37
CA ASP A 6 10.37 -3.07 9.02
C ASP A 6 10.28 -3.89 7.76
N GLN A 7 9.19 -4.63 7.59
CA GLN A 7 9.00 -5.41 6.38
C GLN A 7 8.92 -4.51 5.16
N ASP A 8 8.17 -3.41 5.27
CA ASP A 8 8.04 -2.49 4.15
C ASP A 8 9.38 -1.83 3.84
N ALA A 9 10.12 -1.45 4.87
CA ALA A 9 11.40 -0.81 4.67
C ALA A 9 12.43 -1.76 4.07
N GLY A 10 12.29 -3.06 4.32
CA GLY A 10 13.23 -4.06 3.82
C GLY A 10 12.86 -4.65 2.48
N LEU A 11 11.76 -4.18 1.87
CA LEU A 11 11.33 -4.74 0.59
C LEU A 11 12.26 -4.33 -0.53
N SER A 12 12.48 -5.26 -1.47
CA SER A 12 13.16 -4.92 -2.69
C SER A 12 12.23 -4.05 -3.55
N LYS A 13 12.83 -3.44 -4.59
CA LYS A 13 12.03 -2.60 -5.47
C LYS A 13 10.87 -3.39 -6.07
N LYS A 14 11.13 -4.61 -6.51
CA LYS A 14 10.10 -5.44 -7.12
C LYS A 14 9.00 -5.77 -6.12
N GLU A 15 9.38 -6.16 -4.92
CA GLU A 15 8.40 -6.50 -3.89
C GLU A 15 7.56 -5.28 -3.52
N ARG A 16 8.19 -4.12 -3.46
CA ARG A 16 7.49 -2.90 -3.14
C ARG A 16 6.47 -2.56 -4.21
N GLU A 17 6.86 -2.71 -5.48
CA GLU A 17 5.94 -2.44 -6.58
C GLU A 17 4.76 -3.40 -6.57
N GLU A 18 5.02 -4.66 -6.25
CA GLU A 18 3.94 -5.63 -6.16
C GLU A 18 2.97 -5.27 -5.05
N ARG A 19 3.50 -4.81 -3.92
CA ARG A 19 2.64 -4.40 -2.82
C ARG A 19 1.82 -3.17 -3.19
N ILE A 20 2.44 -2.22 -3.87
CA ILE A 20 1.72 -1.04 -4.33
C ILE A 20 0.60 -1.43 -5.28
N ALA A 21 0.86 -2.36 -6.19
CA ALA A 21 -0.17 -2.80 -7.12
C ALA A 21 -1.34 -3.46 -6.38
N ALA A 22 -1.05 -4.28 -5.39
CA ALA A 22 -2.10 -4.94 -4.62
C ALA A 22 -2.93 -3.92 -3.85
N LEU A 23 -2.27 -2.95 -3.22
CA LEU A 23 -2.97 -1.92 -2.48
C LEU A 23 -3.81 -1.04 -3.40
N THR A 24 -3.29 -0.74 -4.60
CA THR A 24 -4.03 0.04 -5.57
C THR A 24 -5.31 -0.67 -5.98
N LYS A 25 -5.23 -1.98 -6.19
CA LYS A 25 -6.40 -2.76 -6.54
C LYS A 25 -7.44 -2.71 -5.43
N ASP A 26 -6.98 -2.88 -4.18
CA ASP A 26 -7.89 -2.81 -3.04
C ASP A 26 -8.50 -1.42 -2.90
N MET A 27 -7.70 -0.39 -3.14
CA MET A 27 -8.19 0.98 -3.05
C MET A 27 -9.32 1.22 -4.05
N ARG A 28 -9.15 0.73 -5.27
CA ARG A 28 -10.18 0.89 -6.29
C ARG A 28 -11.44 0.13 -5.93
N ALA A 29 -11.28 -1.07 -5.37
CA ALA A 29 -12.42 -1.85 -4.96
C ALA A 29 -13.19 -1.15 -3.84
N ALA A 30 -12.46 -0.57 -2.89
CA ALA A 30 -13.10 0.17 -1.80
C ALA A 30 -13.87 1.38 -2.33
N ALA A 31 -13.29 2.07 -3.30
CA ALA A 31 -13.96 3.23 -3.90
C ALA A 31 -15.25 2.83 -4.61
N LYS A 32 -15.25 1.67 -5.23
CA LYS A 32 -16.45 1.20 -5.93
C LYS A 32 -17.63 1.00 -5.00
N VAL A 33 -17.36 0.56 -3.77
CA VAL A 33 -18.41 0.35 -2.78
C VAL A 33 -18.54 1.55 -1.85
N LEU A 34 -17.99 2.67 -2.24
CA LEU A 34 -18.11 3.95 -1.53
C LEU A 34 -17.50 3.93 -0.13
N GLU A 35 -16.50 3.07 0.08
CA GLU A 35 -15.76 3.05 1.34
C GLU A 35 -14.58 4.00 1.24
N PHE A 36 -14.89 5.29 1.27
CA PHE A 36 -13.89 6.31 0.97
C PHE A 36 -12.81 6.41 2.05
N GLU A 37 -13.17 6.18 3.31
CA GLU A 37 -12.18 6.23 4.39
C GLU A 37 -11.16 5.11 4.23
N TYR A 38 -11.64 3.92 3.93
CA TYR A 38 -10.74 2.80 3.72
C TYR A 38 -9.86 3.02 2.50
N ALA A 39 -10.46 3.54 1.43
CA ALA A 39 -9.70 3.84 0.23
C ALA A 39 -8.61 4.87 0.51
N ALA A 40 -8.90 5.86 1.34
CA ALA A 40 -7.92 6.88 1.70
C ALA A 40 -6.77 6.28 2.49
N GLU A 41 -7.06 5.36 3.40
CA GLU A 41 -6.00 4.69 4.15
C GLU A 41 -5.09 3.90 3.23
N LEU A 42 -5.67 3.20 2.26
CA LEU A 42 -4.89 2.43 1.30
C LEU A 42 -4.03 3.36 0.46
N ARG A 43 -4.58 4.50 0.05
CA ARG A 43 -3.80 5.47 -0.71
C ARG A 43 -2.62 5.98 0.11
N ASP A 44 -2.83 6.25 1.38
CA ASP A 44 -1.73 6.71 2.23
C ASP A 44 -0.62 5.68 2.30
N ARG A 45 -0.98 4.40 2.40
CA ARG A 45 0.02 3.35 2.42
C ARG A 45 0.79 3.28 1.11
N ILE A 46 0.07 3.44 -0.01
CA ILE A 46 0.70 3.44 -1.31
C ILE A 46 1.71 4.58 -1.40
N GLU A 47 1.34 5.75 -0.95
CA GLU A 47 2.23 6.90 -1.01
C GLU A 47 3.47 6.71 -0.16
N LYS A 48 3.30 6.10 1.02
CA LYS A 48 4.45 5.80 1.86
C LYS A 48 5.41 4.86 1.16
N LEU A 49 4.88 3.83 0.52
CA LEU A 49 5.72 2.88 -0.21
C LEU A 49 6.43 3.54 -1.37
N LYS A 50 5.77 4.45 -2.06
CA LYS A 50 6.39 5.16 -3.17
C LYS A 50 7.52 6.06 -2.72
N LYS A 51 7.46 6.57 -1.50
CA LYS A 51 8.50 7.44 -0.96
C LYS A 51 9.70 6.68 -0.44
N MET A 52 9.56 5.39 -0.25
CA MET A 52 10.68 4.57 0.20
C MET A 52 11.70 4.40 -0.92
N LYS A 53 12.95 4.30 -0.53
CA LYS A 53 14.03 4.08 -1.50
C LYS A 53 14.61 2.70 -1.40
#